data_1027c47e0052df2a9f1c840d99593d43
#
_entry.id   1027c47e0052df2a9f1c840d99593d43
#
_cell.length_a   1.000
_cell.length_b   1.000
_cell.length_c   1.000
_cell.angle_alpha   90.00
_cell.angle_beta   90.00
_cell.angle_gamma   90.00
#
_symmetry.space_group_name_H-M   'P 1'
#
loop_
_entity.id
_entity.type
_entity.pdbx_description
1 polymer ?
#
loop_
_entity_poly.entity_id
_entity_poly.type
_entity_poly.pdbx_seq_one_letter_code
_entity_poly.pdbx_strand_id
1 'polypeptide(L)'
;MAIILTVAFAFGSAMYAFDNKYALVVVVLLFYVIVQKILQWYHRQKLFHRTMIYYQGKKFRLNALMDSGNTLMDPVSRTPVSIISLAVFLQMFPNISADKILLNSLENYVAGGHYINYQTVNGKGQMFVFLPDKVQVNGTTVQSLLGVSTQNFGNQKCDAILNIKLGGAL
;
A
#
# COMPACT_ATOMS: atom_id res chain seq x y z
N MET A 1 11.87 21.79 -12.60
CA MET A 1 12.95 22.75 -12.91
C MET A 1 12.73 24.11 -12.26
N ALA A 2 11.52 24.70 -12.31
CA ALA A 2 11.23 26.00 -11.68
C ALA A 2 11.54 26.06 -10.16
N ILE A 3 11.17 25.04 -9.39
CA ILE A 3 11.39 24.98 -7.94
C ILE A 3 12.88 25.03 -7.57
N ILE A 4 13.74 24.35 -8.33
CA ILE A 4 15.19 24.32 -8.08
C ILE A 4 15.80 25.70 -8.33
N LEU A 5 15.36 26.39 -9.38
CA LEU A 5 15.79 27.75 -9.70
C LEU A 5 15.34 28.77 -8.64
N THR A 6 14.10 28.68 -8.17
CA THR A 6 13.57 29.59 -7.13
C THR A 6 14.32 29.38 -5.81
N VAL A 7 14.63 28.15 -5.47
CA VAL A 7 15.39 27.83 -4.25
C VAL A 7 16.84 28.30 -4.38
N ALA A 8 17.49 28.13 -5.52
CA ALA A 8 18.85 28.61 -5.77
C ALA A 8 18.93 30.14 -5.70
N PHE A 9 17.90 30.85 -6.21
CA PHE A 9 17.83 32.30 -6.18
C PHE A 9 17.61 32.85 -4.76
N ALA A 10 16.70 32.20 -3.99
CA ALA A 10 16.49 32.52 -2.58
C ALA A 10 17.77 32.28 -1.73
N PHE A 11 18.52 31.25 -2.08
CA PHE A 11 19.77 30.90 -1.40
C PHE A 11 20.87 31.94 -1.71
N GLY A 12 21.01 32.34 -2.99
CA GLY A 12 21.96 33.34 -3.40
C GLY A 12 21.70 34.72 -2.77
N SER A 13 20.43 35.13 -2.68
CA SER A 13 20.05 36.41 -2.04
C SER A 13 20.25 36.36 -0.51
N ALA A 14 19.98 35.22 0.15
CA ALA A 14 20.27 35.06 1.58
C ALA A 14 21.77 35.09 1.87
N MET A 15 22.62 34.52 1.01
CA MET A 15 24.07 34.59 1.16
C MET A 15 24.61 36.04 1.11
N TYR A 16 23.98 36.90 0.29
CA TYR A 16 24.40 38.30 0.17
C TYR A 16 23.97 39.16 1.36
N ALA A 17 22.90 38.75 2.09
CA ALA A 17 22.34 39.51 3.19
C ALA A 17 22.99 39.19 4.58
N PHE A 18 23.75 38.10 4.69
CA PHE A 18 24.34 37.67 5.96
C PHE A 18 25.87 37.77 5.95
N ASP A 19 26.37 38.79 6.62
CA ASP A 19 27.82 38.97 6.90
C ASP A 19 28.34 37.94 7.93
N ASN A 20 27.45 37.07 8.45
CA ASN A 20 27.76 36.12 9.52
C ASN A 20 27.88 34.69 8.92
N LYS A 21 29.10 34.16 8.87
CA LYS A 21 29.42 32.78 8.42
C LYS A 21 28.66 31.68 9.15
N TYR A 22 28.24 31.91 10.41
CA TYR A 22 27.43 30.94 11.16
C TYR A 22 25.97 30.88 10.67
N ALA A 23 25.40 32.00 10.25
CA ALA A 23 24.08 32.06 9.66
C ALA A 23 24.03 31.26 8.36
N LEU A 24 25.08 31.29 7.55
CA LEU A 24 25.20 30.49 6.35
C LEU A 24 25.12 28.98 6.67
N VAL A 25 25.86 28.52 7.65
CA VAL A 25 25.84 27.10 8.05
C VAL A 25 24.43 26.65 8.49
N VAL A 26 23.73 27.47 9.26
CA VAL A 26 22.35 27.18 9.69
C VAL A 26 21.40 27.09 8.49
N VAL A 27 21.51 28.02 7.53
CA VAL A 27 20.68 28.00 6.32
C VAL A 27 20.93 26.74 5.48
N VAL A 28 22.19 26.32 5.32
CA VAL A 28 22.55 25.08 4.60
C VAL A 28 21.95 23.85 5.29
N LEU A 29 22.04 23.78 6.61
CA LEU A 29 21.48 22.67 7.38
C LEU A 29 19.95 22.61 7.28
N LEU A 30 19.26 23.75 7.38
CA LEU A 30 17.82 23.83 7.20
C LEU A 30 17.40 23.38 5.80
N PHE A 31 18.11 23.87 4.78
CA PHE A 31 17.85 23.44 3.40
C PHE A 31 18.03 21.94 3.21
N TYR A 32 19.10 21.37 3.74
CA TYR A 32 19.34 19.92 3.72
C TYR A 32 18.17 19.15 4.34
N VAL A 33 17.69 19.56 5.52
CA VAL A 33 16.56 18.91 6.20
C VAL A 33 15.28 19.01 5.37
N ILE A 34 15.01 20.18 4.75
CA ILE A 34 13.85 20.39 3.90
C ILE A 34 13.89 19.46 2.68
N VAL A 35 15.04 19.42 2.00
CA VAL A 35 15.23 18.53 0.83
C VAL A 35 15.04 17.08 1.21
N GLN A 36 15.60 16.62 2.32
CA GLN A 36 15.40 15.26 2.83
C GLN A 36 13.90 14.94 3.09
N LYS A 37 13.18 15.87 3.70
CA LYS A 37 11.74 15.74 3.94
C LYS A 37 10.93 15.66 2.64
N ILE A 38 11.26 16.49 1.64
CA ILE A 38 10.62 16.48 0.33
C ILE A 38 10.88 15.16 -0.39
N LEU A 39 12.12 14.67 -0.39
CA LEU A 39 12.51 13.41 -1.01
C LEU A 39 11.79 12.22 -0.35
N GLN A 40 11.74 12.18 0.99
CA GLN A 40 11.01 11.16 1.73
C GLN A 40 9.51 11.17 1.42
N TRP A 41 8.90 12.37 1.34
CA TRP A 41 7.49 12.53 0.98
C TRP A 41 7.21 12.05 -0.45
N TYR A 42 8.08 12.40 -1.40
CA TYR A 42 7.96 11.99 -2.80
C TYR A 42 8.10 10.46 -2.97
N HIS A 43 9.05 9.83 -2.29
CA HIS A 43 9.21 8.38 -2.29
C HIS A 43 7.99 7.66 -1.69
N ARG A 44 7.44 8.18 -0.59
CA ARG A 44 6.24 7.61 0.02
C ARG A 44 5.03 7.66 -0.90
N GLN A 45 4.85 8.73 -1.68
CA GLN A 45 3.71 8.83 -2.59
C GLN A 45 3.75 7.83 -3.74
N LYS A 46 4.94 7.47 -4.22
CA LYS A 46 5.10 6.46 -5.28
C LYS A 46 4.74 5.04 -4.85
N LEU A 47 4.72 4.76 -3.56
CA LEU A 47 4.41 3.44 -3.03
C LEU A 47 2.91 3.20 -2.86
N PHE A 48 2.10 4.27 -2.76
CA PHE A 48 0.65 4.16 -2.57
C PHE A 48 -0.08 4.31 -3.89
N HIS A 49 -1.00 3.35 -4.12
CA HIS A 49 -1.80 3.26 -5.33
C HIS A 49 -3.28 3.31 -4.97
N ARG A 50 -4.04 4.10 -5.73
CA ARG A 50 -5.51 4.11 -5.61
C ARG A 50 -6.04 2.82 -6.20
N THR A 51 -6.65 1.99 -5.38
CA THR A 51 -7.17 0.69 -5.77
C THR A 51 -8.68 0.67 -5.63
N MET A 52 -9.35 0.12 -6.65
CA MET A 52 -10.79 -0.10 -6.66
C MET A 52 -11.04 -1.60 -6.75
N ILE A 53 -11.77 -2.14 -5.80
CA ILE A 53 -12.23 -3.52 -5.81
C ILE A 53 -13.71 -3.52 -6.11
N TYR A 54 -14.11 -4.37 -7.05
CA TYR A 54 -15.51 -4.64 -7.37
C TYR A 54 -15.84 -6.04 -6.89
N TYR A 55 -16.90 -6.14 -6.13
CA TYR A 55 -17.39 -7.41 -5.60
C TYR A 55 -18.90 -7.36 -5.39
N GLN A 56 -19.63 -8.32 -5.99
CA GLN A 56 -21.09 -8.43 -5.92
C GLN A 56 -21.81 -7.09 -6.25
N GLY A 57 -21.38 -6.43 -7.32
CA GLY A 57 -21.94 -5.15 -7.77
C GLY A 57 -21.59 -3.93 -6.94
N LYS A 58 -20.85 -4.08 -5.85
CA LYS A 58 -20.37 -2.98 -4.99
C LYS A 58 -18.95 -2.58 -5.37
N LYS A 59 -18.62 -1.30 -5.06
CA LYS A 59 -17.27 -0.73 -5.29
C LYS A 59 -16.65 -0.35 -3.95
N PHE A 60 -15.41 -0.78 -3.75
CA PHE A 60 -14.62 -0.44 -2.56
C PHE A 60 -13.38 0.31 -2.99
N ARG A 61 -13.23 1.55 -2.50
CA ARG A 61 -12.04 2.38 -2.78
C ARG A 61 -11.05 2.19 -1.65
N LEU A 62 -9.84 1.79 -2.00
CA LEU A 62 -8.77 1.48 -1.07
C LEU A 62 -7.52 2.29 -1.40
N ASN A 63 -6.76 2.60 -0.36
CA ASN A 63 -5.40 3.11 -0.47
C ASN A 63 -4.45 1.93 -0.27
N ALA A 64 -3.82 1.46 -1.34
CA ALA A 64 -3.01 0.25 -1.31
C ALA A 64 -1.52 0.56 -1.44
N LEU A 65 -0.70 -0.14 -0.67
CA LEU A 65 0.76 -0.08 -0.73
C LEU A 65 1.27 -1.16 -1.70
N MET A 66 2.10 -0.77 -2.67
CA MET A 66 2.89 -1.74 -3.44
C MET A 66 4.08 -2.20 -2.60
N ASP A 67 4.09 -3.48 -2.23
CA ASP A 67 5.14 -4.04 -1.38
C ASP A 67 5.98 -5.07 -2.14
N SER A 68 7.28 -4.81 -2.25
CA SER A 68 8.24 -5.74 -2.87
C SER A 68 8.36 -7.06 -2.09
N GLY A 69 8.01 -7.08 -0.82
CA GLY A 69 7.96 -8.28 0.01
C GLY A 69 6.74 -9.17 -0.25
N ASN A 70 5.66 -8.63 -0.85
CA ASN A 70 4.49 -9.43 -1.17
C ASN A 70 4.64 -10.11 -2.54
N THR A 71 5.15 -11.33 -2.52
CA THR A 71 5.29 -12.22 -3.69
C THR A 71 4.29 -13.38 -3.66
N LEU A 72 3.26 -13.31 -2.80
CA LEU A 72 2.33 -14.40 -2.56
C LEU A 72 1.53 -14.75 -3.80
N MET A 73 1.49 -16.03 -4.13
CA MET A 73 0.75 -16.58 -5.25
C MET A 73 -0.19 -17.68 -4.76
N ASP A 74 -1.36 -17.74 -5.33
CA ASP A 74 -2.21 -18.91 -5.14
C ASP A 74 -1.56 -20.16 -5.76
N PRO A 75 -1.39 -21.25 -5.02
CA PRO A 75 -0.70 -22.44 -5.51
C PRO A 75 -1.43 -23.14 -6.66
N VAL A 76 -2.75 -23.00 -6.74
CA VAL A 76 -3.60 -23.67 -7.73
C VAL A 76 -3.71 -22.84 -9.01
N SER A 77 -4.20 -21.62 -8.90
CA SER A 77 -4.45 -20.75 -10.08
C SER A 77 -3.21 -19.99 -10.57
N ARG A 78 -2.14 -19.97 -9.78
CA ARG A 78 -0.93 -19.15 -10.02
C ARG A 78 -1.21 -17.66 -10.12
N THR A 79 -2.35 -17.22 -9.59
CA THR A 79 -2.75 -15.81 -9.56
C THR A 79 -2.05 -15.08 -8.42
N PRO A 80 -1.53 -13.85 -8.64
CA PRO A 80 -1.00 -13.03 -7.57
C PRO A 80 -2.05 -12.74 -6.49
N VAL A 81 -1.64 -12.76 -5.23
CA VAL A 81 -2.52 -12.44 -4.09
C VAL A 81 -2.15 -11.06 -3.53
N SER A 82 -3.10 -10.14 -3.58
CA SER A 82 -3.02 -8.87 -2.84
C SER A 82 -3.73 -9.02 -1.50
N ILE A 83 -3.20 -8.40 -0.46
CA ILE A 83 -3.65 -8.61 0.91
C ILE A 83 -4.48 -7.40 1.32
N ILE A 84 -5.71 -7.61 1.80
CA ILE A 84 -6.59 -6.56 2.34
C ILE A 84 -6.64 -6.66 3.87
N SER A 85 -6.89 -5.53 4.53
CA SER A 85 -7.07 -5.50 5.98
C SER A 85 -8.40 -6.17 6.36
N LEU A 86 -8.46 -6.68 7.59
CA LEU A 86 -9.68 -7.24 8.17
C LEU A 86 -10.84 -6.22 8.14
N ALA A 87 -10.56 -4.94 8.39
CA ALA A 87 -11.55 -3.88 8.36
C ALA A 87 -12.20 -3.74 6.97
N VAL A 88 -11.40 -3.81 5.90
CA VAL A 88 -11.92 -3.80 4.52
C VAL A 88 -12.75 -5.04 4.24
N PHE A 89 -12.28 -6.22 4.66
CA PHE A 89 -13.02 -7.46 4.49
C PHE A 89 -14.40 -7.40 5.17
N LEU A 90 -14.49 -6.92 6.41
CA LEU A 90 -15.75 -6.78 7.13
C LEU A 90 -16.69 -5.74 6.49
N GLN A 91 -16.16 -4.70 5.84
CA GLN A 91 -16.98 -3.78 5.04
C GLN A 91 -17.56 -4.45 3.79
N MET A 92 -16.81 -5.37 3.17
CA MET A 92 -17.29 -6.14 2.02
C MET A 92 -18.34 -7.18 2.43
N PHE A 93 -18.18 -7.77 3.61
CA PHE A 93 -19.01 -8.86 4.16
C PHE A 93 -19.57 -8.49 5.54
N PRO A 94 -20.53 -7.56 5.64
CA PRO A 94 -21.04 -7.07 6.93
C PRO A 94 -21.76 -8.13 7.75
N ASN A 95 -22.18 -9.23 7.12
CA ASN A 95 -22.85 -10.35 7.79
C ASN A 95 -21.87 -11.37 8.40
N ILE A 96 -20.57 -11.21 8.21
CA ILE A 96 -19.55 -12.08 8.78
C ILE A 96 -19.03 -11.43 10.07
N SER A 97 -19.19 -12.14 11.20
CA SER A 97 -18.61 -11.71 12.48
C SER A 97 -17.12 -12.07 12.57
N ALA A 98 -16.37 -11.31 13.37
CA ALA A 98 -14.94 -11.56 13.60
C ALA A 98 -14.66 -12.98 14.13
N ASP A 99 -15.57 -13.56 14.92
CA ASP A 99 -15.43 -14.91 15.47
C ASP A 99 -15.36 -15.99 14.40
N LYS A 100 -16.11 -15.81 13.28
CA LYS A 100 -16.10 -16.75 12.15
C LYS A 100 -14.77 -16.76 11.39
N ILE A 101 -14.07 -15.65 11.43
CA ILE A 101 -12.73 -15.51 10.83
C ILE A 101 -11.71 -16.30 11.66
N LEU A 102 -11.80 -16.23 12.98
CA LEU A 102 -10.93 -16.97 13.90
C LEU A 102 -11.11 -18.48 13.80
N LEU A 103 -12.34 -18.94 13.48
CA LEU A 103 -12.67 -20.37 13.36
C LEU A 103 -12.30 -20.99 12.00
N ASN A 104 -11.61 -20.26 11.11
CA ASN A 104 -11.24 -20.71 9.76
C ASN A 104 -12.42 -21.30 8.95
N SER A 105 -13.60 -20.71 9.07
CA SER A 105 -14.84 -21.22 8.45
C SER A 105 -15.38 -20.32 7.33
N LEU A 106 -14.53 -19.42 6.77
CA LEU A 106 -14.94 -18.42 5.76
C LEU A 106 -15.34 -19.03 4.42
N GLU A 107 -14.90 -20.23 4.10
CA GLU A 107 -15.22 -20.93 2.85
C GLU A 107 -16.75 -21.12 2.68
N ASN A 108 -17.48 -21.27 3.77
CA ASN A 108 -18.94 -21.43 3.75
C ASN A 108 -19.69 -20.11 3.48
N TYR A 109 -19.02 -18.96 3.57
CA TYR A 109 -19.64 -17.64 3.47
C TYR A 109 -19.24 -16.87 2.22
N VAL A 110 -18.10 -17.23 1.60
CA VAL A 110 -17.55 -16.54 0.44
C VAL A 110 -17.35 -17.55 -0.67
N ALA A 111 -18.19 -17.45 -1.70
CA ALA A 111 -18.16 -18.37 -2.84
C ALA A 111 -16.79 -18.35 -3.53
N GLY A 112 -16.20 -19.53 -3.74
CA GLY A 112 -14.88 -19.68 -4.37
C GLY A 112 -13.71 -19.28 -3.49
N GLY A 113 -13.95 -18.95 -2.22
CA GLY A 113 -12.89 -18.70 -1.26
C GLY A 113 -12.25 -20.00 -0.77
N HIS A 114 -10.97 -19.95 -0.47
CA HIS A 114 -10.21 -21.08 0.07
C HIS A 114 -9.03 -20.58 0.90
N TYR A 115 -8.38 -21.49 1.64
CA TYR A 115 -7.19 -21.17 2.42
C TYR A 115 -5.92 -21.55 1.66
N ILE A 116 -4.95 -20.65 1.69
CA ILE A 116 -3.59 -20.90 1.18
C ILE A 116 -2.58 -20.85 2.32
N ASN A 117 -1.54 -21.67 2.23
CA ASN A 117 -0.42 -21.59 3.15
C ASN A 117 0.53 -20.47 2.70
N TYR A 118 1.01 -19.68 3.64
CA TYR A 118 2.04 -18.67 3.38
C TYR A 118 3.18 -18.79 4.41
N GLN A 119 4.33 -18.26 4.02
CA GLN A 119 5.50 -18.21 4.89
C GLN A 119 6.05 -16.78 4.90
N THR A 120 6.31 -16.27 6.09
CA THR A 120 6.98 -14.99 6.34
C THR A 120 8.25 -15.22 7.16
N VAL A 121 9.02 -14.17 7.36
CA VAL A 121 10.19 -14.19 8.27
C VAL A 121 9.80 -14.60 9.70
N ASN A 122 8.58 -14.26 10.11
CA ASN A 122 8.06 -14.52 11.46
C ASN A 122 7.37 -15.88 11.61
N GLY A 123 7.29 -16.70 10.54
CA GLY A 123 6.69 -18.03 10.60
C GLY A 123 5.79 -18.38 9.42
N LYS A 124 5.14 -19.52 9.56
CA LYS A 124 4.16 -20.06 8.60
C LYS A 124 2.75 -19.81 9.10
N GLY A 125 1.82 -19.59 8.18
CA GLY A 125 0.40 -19.40 8.50
C GLY A 125 -0.50 -19.79 7.35
N GLN A 126 -1.80 -19.67 7.59
CA GLN A 126 -2.83 -19.82 6.56
C GLN A 126 -3.52 -18.49 6.35
N MET A 127 -3.87 -18.20 5.11
CA MET A 127 -4.59 -16.98 4.72
C MET A 127 -5.79 -17.37 3.87
N PHE A 128 -6.95 -16.83 4.23
CA PHE A 128 -8.14 -16.96 3.42
C PHE A 128 -8.00 -16.07 2.18
N VAL A 129 -8.25 -16.63 1.00
CA VAL A 129 -8.21 -15.91 -0.29
C VAL A 129 -9.51 -16.11 -1.05
N PHE A 130 -9.91 -15.10 -1.83
CA PHE A 130 -11.09 -15.16 -2.69
C PHE A 130 -10.89 -14.33 -3.96
N LEU A 131 -11.67 -14.62 -4.98
CA LEU A 131 -11.64 -13.91 -6.26
C LEU A 131 -12.66 -12.77 -6.25
N PRO A 132 -12.24 -11.50 -6.39
CA PRO A 132 -13.15 -10.39 -6.64
C PRO A 132 -13.64 -10.38 -8.09
N ASP A 133 -14.76 -9.68 -8.37
CA ASP A 133 -15.25 -9.51 -9.75
C ASP A 133 -14.22 -8.76 -10.62
N LYS A 134 -13.55 -7.74 -10.02
CA LYS A 134 -12.55 -6.92 -10.71
C LYS A 134 -11.67 -6.18 -9.70
N VAL A 135 -10.40 -6.07 -10.01
CA VAL A 135 -9.44 -5.18 -9.32
C VAL A 135 -8.90 -4.16 -10.31
N GLN A 136 -8.91 -2.89 -9.93
CA GLN A 136 -8.26 -1.81 -10.68
C GLN A 136 -7.25 -1.10 -9.79
N VAL A 137 -6.05 -0.91 -10.30
CA VAL A 137 -4.98 -0.15 -9.64
C VAL A 137 -4.63 1.03 -10.53
N ASN A 138 -4.78 2.25 -10.01
CA ASN A 138 -4.60 3.51 -10.76
C ASN A 138 -5.41 3.57 -12.09
N GLY A 139 -6.57 2.90 -12.15
CA GLY A 139 -7.41 2.82 -13.34
C GLY A 139 -7.13 1.61 -14.25
N THR A 140 -5.98 0.95 -14.11
CA THR A 140 -5.63 -0.26 -14.88
C THR A 140 -6.25 -1.48 -14.23
N THR A 141 -6.93 -2.32 -15.01
CA THR A 141 -7.49 -3.59 -14.54
C THR A 141 -6.38 -4.63 -14.42
N VAL A 142 -6.30 -5.26 -13.26
CA VAL A 142 -5.31 -6.30 -12.96
C VAL A 142 -6.00 -7.57 -12.45
N GLN A 143 -5.39 -8.71 -12.67
CA GLN A 143 -5.85 -9.98 -12.14
C GLN A 143 -5.17 -10.26 -10.80
N SER A 144 -5.93 -10.32 -9.73
CA SER A 144 -5.44 -10.59 -8.38
C SER A 144 -6.52 -11.25 -7.54
N LEU A 145 -6.15 -12.25 -6.76
CA LEU A 145 -6.93 -12.70 -5.62
C LEU A 145 -6.76 -11.73 -4.45
N LEU A 146 -7.72 -11.72 -3.54
CA LEU A 146 -7.67 -10.95 -2.31
C LEU A 146 -7.47 -11.87 -1.13
N GLY A 147 -6.37 -11.72 -0.42
CA GLY A 147 -6.08 -12.40 0.84
C GLY A 147 -6.51 -11.52 2.04
N VAL A 148 -7.02 -12.12 3.09
CA VAL A 148 -7.48 -11.41 4.28
C VAL A 148 -6.42 -11.50 5.37
N SER A 149 -5.89 -10.35 5.80
CA SER A 149 -4.98 -10.28 6.95
C SER A 149 -5.74 -9.95 8.22
N THR A 150 -5.50 -10.74 9.25
CA THR A 150 -5.96 -10.46 10.63
C THR A 150 -5.01 -9.49 11.35
N GLN A 151 -3.83 -9.25 10.80
CA GLN A 151 -2.85 -8.31 11.35
C GLN A 151 -3.07 -6.90 10.80
N ASN A 152 -2.87 -5.90 11.65
CA ASN A 152 -2.86 -4.51 11.22
C ASN A 152 -1.60 -4.21 10.40
N PHE A 153 -1.74 -3.47 9.30
CA PHE A 153 -0.61 -3.09 8.45
C PHE A 153 0.31 -2.01 9.05
N GLY A 154 0.18 -1.71 10.35
CA GLY A 154 1.05 -0.77 11.08
C GLY A 154 0.93 0.70 10.63
N ASN A 155 0.32 0.98 9.48
CA ASN A 155 0.09 2.33 8.99
C ASN A 155 -1.41 2.53 8.78
N GLN A 156 -2.00 3.46 9.50
CA GLN A 156 -3.45 3.76 9.46
C GLN A 156 -3.98 4.22 8.09
N LYS A 157 -3.09 4.50 7.14
CA LYS A 157 -3.44 4.94 5.78
C LYS A 157 -3.39 3.82 4.74
N CYS A 158 -3.09 2.60 5.14
CA CYS A 158 -2.95 1.45 4.24
C CYS A 158 -4.11 0.48 4.44
N ASP A 159 -4.94 0.34 3.42
CA ASP A 159 -6.09 -0.56 3.41
C ASP A 159 -5.74 -1.93 2.81
N ALA A 160 -4.74 -1.96 1.93
CA ALA A 160 -4.31 -3.15 1.22
C ALA A 160 -2.81 -3.13 0.88
N ILE A 161 -2.23 -4.32 0.71
CA ILE A 161 -0.86 -4.55 0.25
C ILE A 161 -0.94 -5.26 -1.10
N LEU A 162 -0.50 -4.59 -2.16
CA LEU A 162 -0.49 -5.15 -3.51
C LEU A 162 0.69 -6.11 -3.70
N ASN A 163 0.46 -7.14 -4.52
CA ASN A 163 1.53 -8.03 -4.94
C ASN A 163 2.47 -7.32 -5.92
N ILE A 164 3.79 -7.51 -5.74
CA ILE A 164 4.81 -6.86 -6.59
C ILE A 164 4.68 -7.20 -8.07
N LYS A 165 4.19 -8.41 -8.40
CA LYS A 165 3.98 -8.84 -9.79
C LYS A 165 2.96 -8.00 -10.55
N LEU A 166 2.07 -7.30 -9.85
CA LEU A 166 1.13 -6.37 -10.46
C LEU A 166 1.82 -5.10 -10.96
N GLY A 167 2.98 -4.75 -10.41
CA GLY A 167 3.75 -3.56 -10.81
C GLY A 167 4.21 -3.57 -12.27
N GLY A 168 4.38 -4.74 -12.88
CA GLY A 168 4.69 -4.86 -14.30
C GLY A 168 3.51 -4.58 -15.25
N ALA A 169 2.27 -4.52 -14.71
CA ALA A 169 1.05 -4.22 -15.45
C ALA A 169 0.56 -2.76 -15.23
N LEU A 170 1.24 -1.99 -14.37
CA LEU A 170 0.94 -0.61 -13.99
C LEU A 170 1.91 0.36 -14.62
#